data_49b5a2ddb0861904ff0c84e898cd0f25
#
_entry.id   49b5a2ddb0861904ff0c84e898cd0f25
#
_cell.length_a   1.000
_cell.length_b   1.000
_cell.length_c   1.000
_cell.angle_alpha   90.00
_cell.angle_beta   90.00
_cell.angle_gamma   90.00
#
_symmetry.space_group_name_H-M   'P 1'
#
loop_
_entity.id
_entity.type
_entity.pdbx_description
1 polymer ?
#
loop_
_entity_poly.entity_id
_entity_poly.type
_entity_poly.pdbx_seq_one_letter_code
_entity_poly.pdbx_strand_id
1 'polypeptide(L)'
;MSFIDSVNTWGQRWRAKYLGWLFALLARLGFTPNRLTFLRFLSAPAFILLFSTYPRKMTLVLLIASFMDWIDGGLARHLKIASDRGKFWDVLVDHIVYVAALFALMRTGAFSYEAFAYQLMIAPITYLLATIKESEARKTDWLIHPYYSIVYYKPVALIAVVAYVGWGVNYIDVAMLLLNVCMTMTALYHAFVLSRRWAD
;
A
#
# COMPACT_ATOMS: atom_id res chain seq x y z
N MET A 1 -16.02 -0.10 -19.79
CA MET A 1 -15.55 0.43 -18.50
C MET A 1 -15.67 -0.72 -17.51
N SER A 2 -14.58 -1.20 -16.93
CA SER A 2 -14.65 -2.34 -15.99
C SER A 2 -15.32 -1.88 -14.69
N PHE A 3 -15.92 -2.82 -13.92
CA PHE A 3 -16.47 -2.53 -12.58
C PHE A 3 -15.45 -1.79 -11.71
N ILE A 4 -14.22 -2.14 -11.85
CA ILE A 4 -13.05 -1.61 -11.17
C ILE A 4 -12.74 -0.16 -11.54
N ASP A 5 -12.79 0.17 -12.84
CA ASP A 5 -12.66 1.57 -13.30
C ASP A 5 -13.77 2.43 -12.69
N SER A 6 -14.95 1.85 -12.55
CA SER A 6 -16.10 2.52 -11.94
C SER A 6 -15.86 2.80 -10.46
N VAL A 7 -15.35 1.81 -9.68
CA VAL A 7 -15.05 1.97 -8.26
C VAL A 7 -13.92 2.97 -8.05
N ASN A 8 -12.84 2.90 -8.85
CA ASN A 8 -11.74 3.86 -8.77
C ASN A 8 -12.19 5.29 -9.11
N THR A 9 -12.98 5.43 -10.17
CA THR A 9 -13.51 6.74 -10.58
C THR A 9 -14.46 7.30 -9.53
N TRP A 10 -15.30 6.44 -8.95
CA TRP A 10 -16.18 6.82 -7.84
C TRP A 10 -15.38 7.27 -6.62
N GLY A 11 -14.37 6.50 -6.20
CA GLY A 11 -13.50 6.85 -5.08
C GLY A 11 -12.72 8.15 -5.30
N GLN A 12 -12.30 8.43 -6.55
CA GLN A 12 -11.66 9.70 -6.90
C GLN A 12 -12.64 10.88 -6.84
N ARG A 13 -13.87 10.71 -7.36
CA ARG A 13 -14.92 11.72 -7.30
C ARG A 13 -15.33 12.01 -5.86
N TRP A 14 -15.49 10.97 -5.04
CA TRP A 14 -15.80 11.09 -3.62
C TRP A 14 -14.73 11.90 -2.89
N ARG A 15 -13.47 11.56 -3.07
CA ARG A 15 -12.34 12.32 -2.49
C ARG A 15 -12.32 13.78 -2.94
N ALA A 16 -12.51 14.05 -4.22
CA ALA A 16 -12.55 15.40 -4.73
C ALA A 16 -13.72 16.21 -4.12
N LYS A 17 -14.89 15.59 -3.95
CA LYS A 17 -16.08 16.22 -3.38
C LYS A 17 -15.93 16.53 -1.88
N TYR A 18 -15.44 15.58 -1.09
CA TYR A 18 -15.43 15.70 0.37
C TYR A 18 -14.10 16.20 0.95
N LEU A 19 -12.98 15.96 0.25
CA LEU A 19 -11.66 16.40 0.70
C LEU A 19 -11.09 17.55 -0.13
N GLY A 20 -11.83 18.09 -1.08
CA GLY A 20 -11.38 19.23 -1.90
C GLY A 20 -10.96 20.44 -1.07
N TRP A 21 -11.67 20.74 0.02
CA TRP A 21 -11.31 21.80 0.96
C TRP A 21 -9.98 21.54 1.66
N LEU A 22 -9.70 20.28 2.03
CA LEU A 22 -8.45 19.87 2.66
C LEU A 22 -7.28 20.00 1.67
N PHE A 23 -7.46 19.59 0.41
CA PHE A 23 -6.45 19.77 -0.63
C PHE A 23 -6.14 21.25 -0.88
N ALA A 24 -7.17 22.11 -0.91
CA ALA A 24 -6.98 23.54 -1.05
C ALA A 24 -6.25 24.15 0.16
N LEU A 25 -6.56 23.70 1.39
CA LEU A 25 -5.88 24.13 2.60
C LEU A 25 -4.40 23.70 2.57
N LEU A 26 -4.12 22.45 2.27
CA LEU A 26 -2.75 21.94 2.18
C LEU A 26 -1.93 22.70 1.12
N ALA A 27 -2.54 22.96 -0.03
CA ALA A 27 -1.92 23.75 -1.09
C ALA A 27 -1.59 25.18 -0.63
N ARG A 28 -2.51 25.84 0.07
CA ARG A 28 -2.30 27.19 0.65
C ARG A 28 -1.18 27.20 1.71
N LEU A 29 -1.04 26.13 2.48
CA LEU A 29 0.03 25.94 3.46
C LEU A 29 1.38 25.56 2.80
N GLY A 30 1.43 25.49 1.47
CA GLY A 30 2.65 25.15 0.72
C GLY A 30 3.01 23.66 0.72
N PHE A 31 2.08 22.78 1.13
CA PHE A 31 2.29 21.34 0.99
C PHE A 31 2.19 20.92 -0.46
N THR A 32 3.17 20.14 -0.89
CA THR A 32 3.16 19.48 -2.20
C THR A 32 3.06 17.97 -2.00
N PRO A 33 2.56 17.19 -3.00
CA PRO A 33 2.52 15.73 -2.91
C PRO A 33 3.88 15.15 -2.51
N ASN A 34 4.97 15.60 -3.14
CA ASN A 34 6.33 15.11 -2.85
C ASN A 34 6.76 15.36 -1.39
N ARG A 35 6.33 16.48 -0.78
CA ARG A 35 6.61 16.74 0.65
C ARG A 35 5.86 15.76 1.54
N LEU A 36 4.62 15.42 1.21
CA LEU A 36 3.84 14.42 1.95
C LEU A 36 4.47 13.03 1.83
N THR A 37 4.85 12.62 0.62
CA THR A 37 5.57 11.37 0.36
C THR A 37 6.90 11.32 1.13
N PHE A 38 7.65 12.43 1.18
CA PHE A 38 8.90 12.50 1.95
C PHE A 38 8.67 12.40 3.47
N LEU A 39 7.62 13.04 4.00
CA LEU A 39 7.26 12.89 5.42
C LEU A 39 6.89 11.44 5.76
N ARG A 40 6.21 10.75 4.87
CA ARG A 40 5.93 9.32 5.00
C ARG A 40 7.22 8.51 5.02
N PHE A 41 8.15 8.80 4.13
CA PHE A 41 9.47 8.13 4.11
C PHE A 41 10.19 8.24 5.46
N LEU A 42 10.12 9.39 6.12
CA LEU A 42 10.73 9.60 7.45
C LEU A 42 10.09 8.73 8.55
N SER A 43 8.88 8.20 8.35
CA SER A 43 8.26 7.28 9.31
C SER A 43 8.93 5.89 9.31
N ALA A 44 9.58 5.48 8.24
CA ALA A 44 10.21 4.16 8.14
C ALA A 44 11.32 3.94 9.20
N PRO A 45 12.34 4.79 9.33
CA PRO A 45 13.32 4.64 10.40
C PRO A 45 12.69 4.77 11.79
N ALA A 46 11.66 5.60 11.97
CA ALA A 46 10.95 5.71 13.23
C ALA A 46 10.27 4.39 13.62
N PHE A 47 9.66 3.65 12.69
CA PHE A 47 9.11 2.32 12.96
C PHE A 47 10.20 1.36 13.42
N ILE A 48 11.29 1.28 12.69
CA ILE A 48 12.39 0.33 13.00
C ILE A 48 12.96 0.60 14.39
N LEU A 49 13.14 1.86 14.76
CA LEU A 49 13.83 2.24 15.99
C LEU A 49 12.91 2.33 17.21
N LEU A 50 11.67 2.79 17.04
CA LEU A 50 10.83 3.22 18.15
C LEU A 50 9.60 2.35 18.39
N PHE A 51 9.24 1.46 17.47
CA PHE A 51 7.98 0.69 17.59
C PHE A 51 7.99 -0.21 18.83
N SER A 52 9.09 -0.89 19.12
CA SER A 52 9.19 -1.78 20.30
C SER A 52 9.07 -1.02 21.61
N THR A 53 9.53 0.24 21.66
CA THR A 53 9.49 1.06 22.88
C THR A 53 8.18 1.83 23.02
N TYR A 54 7.61 2.30 21.90
CA TYR A 54 6.41 3.15 21.90
C TYR A 54 5.34 2.64 20.91
N PRO A 55 4.85 1.39 21.05
CA PRO A 55 3.97 0.77 20.04
C PRO A 55 2.71 1.58 19.76
N ARG A 56 2.05 2.14 20.77
CA ARG A 56 0.84 2.96 20.60
C ARG A 56 1.10 4.24 19.80
N LYS A 57 2.21 4.94 20.08
CA LYS A 57 2.59 6.16 19.34
C LYS A 57 2.94 5.83 17.91
N MET A 58 3.68 4.74 17.68
CA MET A 58 4.06 4.30 16.34
C MET A 58 2.86 3.78 15.52
N THR A 59 1.88 3.16 16.17
CA THR A 59 0.60 2.81 15.52
C THR A 59 -0.13 4.07 15.04
N LEU A 60 -0.15 5.13 15.85
CA LEU A 60 -0.71 6.42 15.41
C LEU A 60 0.07 7.02 14.23
N VAL A 61 1.40 6.95 14.26
CA VAL A 61 2.25 7.38 13.12
C VAL A 61 1.94 6.56 11.87
N LEU A 62 1.73 5.24 12.00
CA LEU A 62 1.34 4.36 10.88
C LEU A 62 -0.02 4.77 10.29
N LEU A 63 -1.01 5.06 11.14
CA LEU A 63 -2.32 5.55 10.69
C LEU A 63 -2.21 6.88 9.96
N ILE A 64 -1.42 7.83 10.50
CA ILE A 64 -1.17 9.12 9.86
C ILE A 64 -0.44 8.93 8.52
N ALA A 65 0.60 8.11 8.46
CA ALA A 65 1.34 7.82 7.23
C ALA A 65 0.43 7.21 6.16
N SER A 66 -0.45 6.28 6.56
CA SER A 66 -1.42 5.65 5.65
C SER A 66 -2.48 6.65 5.16
N PHE A 67 -2.89 7.59 6.02
CA PHE A 67 -3.79 8.66 5.62
C PHE A 67 -3.13 9.67 4.67
N MET A 68 -1.86 10.00 4.90
CA MET A 68 -1.07 10.85 4.00
C MET A 68 -0.91 10.24 2.62
N ASP A 69 -0.70 8.92 2.50
CA ASP A 69 -0.71 8.17 1.25
C ASP A 69 -2.02 8.36 0.45
N TRP A 70 -3.12 8.39 1.17
CA TRP A 70 -4.42 8.58 0.56
C TRP A 70 -4.65 10.02 0.07
N ILE A 71 -4.00 10.99 0.73
CA ILE A 71 -4.11 12.43 0.43
C ILE A 71 -3.17 12.86 -0.71
N ASP A 72 -1.92 12.38 -0.76
CA ASP A 72 -0.91 12.91 -1.70
C ASP A 72 -1.29 12.73 -3.16
N GLY A 73 -1.82 11.55 -3.53
CA GLY A 73 -2.38 11.32 -4.87
C GLY A 73 -3.63 12.18 -5.16
N GLY A 74 -4.43 12.50 -4.15
CA GLY A 74 -5.55 13.43 -4.26
C GLY A 74 -5.08 14.88 -4.50
N LEU A 75 -4.10 15.30 -3.74
CA LEU A 75 -3.48 16.62 -3.84
C LEU A 75 -2.79 16.82 -5.21
N ALA A 76 -2.06 15.79 -5.70
CA ALA A 76 -1.41 15.83 -7.01
C ALA A 76 -2.42 16.07 -8.15
N ARG A 77 -3.57 15.40 -8.09
CA ARG A 77 -4.66 15.61 -9.06
C ARG A 77 -5.34 16.96 -8.90
N HIS A 78 -5.57 17.41 -7.66
CA HIS A 78 -6.15 18.72 -7.36
C HIS A 78 -5.29 19.85 -7.93
N LEU A 79 -3.97 19.75 -7.77
CA LEU A 79 -3.00 20.71 -8.28
C LEU A 79 -2.66 20.52 -9.77
N LYS A 80 -3.19 19.48 -10.43
CA LYS A 80 -2.91 19.13 -11.84
C LYS A 80 -1.41 18.88 -12.11
N ILE A 81 -0.65 18.39 -11.16
CA ILE A 81 0.79 18.08 -11.23
C ILE A 81 1.09 16.58 -11.12
N ALA A 82 0.07 15.73 -11.28
CA ALA A 82 0.27 14.29 -11.31
C ALA A 82 1.23 13.90 -12.42
N SER A 83 2.24 13.07 -12.12
CA SER A 83 3.27 12.63 -13.06
C SER A 83 3.70 11.19 -12.78
N ASP A 84 4.25 10.50 -13.79
CA ASP A 84 4.77 9.14 -13.65
C ASP A 84 5.93 9.07 -12.65
N ARG A 85 6.78 10.12 -12.64
CA ARG A 85 7.85 10.24 -11.64
C ARG A 85 7.31 10.33 -10.22
N GLY A 86 6.24 11.10 -10.00
CA GLY A 86 5.57 11.19 -8.70
C GLY A 86 4.99 9.85 -8.28
N LYS A 87 4.32 9.16 -9.20
CA LYS A 87 3.78 7.81 -8.97
C LYS A 87 4.88 6.80 -8.61
N PHE A 88 6.02 6.85 -9.29
CA PHE A 88 7.17 5.99 -8.98
C PHE A 88 7.67 6.20 -7.53
N TRP A 89 7.90 7.45 -7.13
CA TRP A 89 8.34 7.77 -5.77
C TRP A 89 7.34 7.37 -4.71
N ASP A 90 6.06 7.55 -4.98
CA ASP A 90 4.96 7.16 -4.09
C ASP A 90 4.97 5.65 -3.84
N VAL A 91 5.02 4.85 -4.89
CA VAL A 91 5.10 3.38 -4.81
C VAL A 91 6.36 2.91 -4.07
N LEU A 92 7.51 3.53 -4.34
CA LEU A 92 8.77 3.18 -3.68
C LEU A 92 8.71 3.46 -2.17
N VAL A 93 8.21 4.64 -1.78
CA VAL A 93 8.07 5.03 -0.38
C VAL A 93 7.04 4.15 0.32
N ASP A 94 5.93 3.82 -0.32
CA ASP A 94 4.95 2.87 0.19
C ASP A 94 5.57 1.54 0.55
N HIS A 95 6.40 1.01 -0.35
CA HIS A 95 7.07 -0.26 -0.12
C HIS A 95 8.08 -0.19 1.03
N ILE A 96 8.87 0.87 1.11
CA ILE A 96 9.84 1.09 2.20
C ILE A 96 9.11 1.20 3.55
N VAL A 97 8.06 2.00 3.64
CA VAL A 97 7.27 2.16 4.88
C VAL A 97 6.60 0.86 5.28
N TYR A 98 6.06 0.13 4.31
CA TYR A 98 5.44 -1.17 4.51
C TYR A 98 6.44 -2.18 5.09
N VAL A 99 7.60 -2.36 4.47
CA VAL A 99 8.64 -3.27 4.95
C VAL A 99 9.15 -2.87 6.33
N ALA A 100 9.36 -1.58 6.58
CA ALA A 100 9.78 -1.07 7.88
C ALA A 100 8.74 -1.36 8.98
N ALA A 101 7.46 -1.17 8.70
CA ALA A 101 6.38 -1.47 9.62
C ALA A 101 6.27 -2.98 9.92
N LEU A 102 6.38 -3.82 8.89
CA LEU A 102 6.38 -5.28 9.06
C LEU A 102 7.58 -5.74 9.88
N PHE A 103 8.78 -5.22 9.59
CA PHE A 103 9.99 -5.54 10.36
C PHE A 103 9.85 -5.14 11.83
N ALA A 104 9.28 -3.97 12.10
CA ALA A 104 9.03 -3.50 13.45
C ALA A 104 8.03 -4.38 14.21
N LEU A 105 6.95 -4.80 13.56
CA LEU A 105 5.95 -5.72 14.10
C LEU A 105 6.52 -7.12 14.36
N MET A 106 7.31 -7.66 13.44
CA MET A 106 7.99 -8.94 13.62
C MET A 106 8.88 -8.91 14.87
N ARG A 107 9.62 -7.83 15.10
CA ARG A 107 10.45 -7.66 16.30
C ARG A 107 9.67 -7.67 17.62
N THR A 108 8.38 -7.40 17.59
CA THR A 108 7.50 -7.53 18.77
C THR A 108 6.91 -8.92 18.96
N GLY A 109 7.24 -9.87 18.08
CA GLY A 109 6.67 -11.22 18.11
C GLY A 109 5.24 -11.28 17.58
N ALA A 110 4.79 -10.25 16.83
CA ALA A 110 3.43 -10.21 16.29
C ALA A 110 3.19 -11.27 15.20
N PHE A 111 4.25 -11.75 14.54
CA PHE A 111 4.25 -12.86 13.59
C PHE A 111 5.67 -13.41 13.37
N SER A 112 5.78 -14.56 12.71
CA SER A 112 7.03 -15.30 12.58
C SER A 112 8.02 -14.69 11.58
N TYR A 113 9.31 -15.01 11.75
CA TYR A 113 10.37 -14.62 10.82
C TYR A 113 10.16 -15.22 9.42
N GLU A 114 9.65 -16.47 9.37
CA GLU A 114 9.36 -17.17 8.11
C GLU A 114 8.26 -16.45 7.33
N ALA A 115 7.19 -16.01 8.00
CA ALA A 115 6.13 -15.25 7.37
C ALA A 115 6.64 -13.92 6.83
N PHE A 116 7.54 -13.25 7.56
CA PHE A 116 8.18 -12.01 7.12
C PHE A 116 9.11 -12.26 5.91
N ALA A 117 9.99 -13.27 5.98
CA ALA A 117 10.90 -13.62 4.89
C ALA A 117 10.12 -13.97 3.61
N TYR A 118 9.04 -14.77 3.76
CA TYR A 118 8.16 -15.10 2.64
C TYR A 118 7.52 -13.85 2.04
N GLN A 119 7.05 -12.92 2.86
CA GLN A 119 6.46 -11.66 2.41
C GLN A 119 7.46 -10.80 1.63
N LEU A 120 8.71 -10.71 2.10
CA LEU A 120 9.78 -9.97 1.40
C LEU A 120 10.09 -10.58 0.02
N MET A 121 9.90 -11.87 -0.14
CA MET A 121 10.10 -12.56 -1.42
C MET A 121 8.89 -12.40 -2.34
N ILE A 122 7.67 -12.68 -1.85
CA ILE A 122 6.49 -12.77 -2.69
C ILE A 122 5.95 -11.40 -3.14
N ALA A 123 6.07 -10.36 -2.31
CA ALA A 123 5.54 -9.04 -2.64
C ALA A 123 6.25 -8.40 -3.85
N PRO A 124 7.59 -8.35 -3.95
CA PRO A 124 8.29 -7.85 -5.14
C PRO A 124 8.00 -8.69 -6.40
N ILE A 125 7.93 -10.01 -6.27
CA ILE A 125 7.60 -10.90 -7.40
C ILE A 125 6.20 -10.59 -7.93
N THR A 126 5.22 -10.52 -7.05
CA THR A 126 3.85 -10.20 -7.43
C THR A 126 3.77 -8.85 -8.12
N TYR A 127 4.47 -7.84 -7.57
CA TYR A 127 4.51 -6.50 -8.13
C TYR A 127 5.19 -6.46 -9.50
N LEU A 128 6.32 -7.16 -9.66
CA LEU A 128 7.04 -7.25 -10.94
C LEU A 128 6.19 -7.89 -12.03
N LEU A 129 5.59 -9.05 -11.74
CA LEU A 129 4.71 -9.75 -12.68
C LEU A 129 3.49 -8.90 -13.07
N ALA A 130 2.97 -8.16 -12.12
CA ALA A 130 1.89 -7.21 -12.33
C ALA A 130 2.28 -6.08 -13.30
N THR A 131 3.46 -5.49 -13.07
CA THR A 131 3.97 -4.39 -13.88
C THR A 131 4.25 -4.85 -15.32
N ILE A 132 4.82 -6.04 -15.51
CA ILE A 132 5.03 -6.63 -16.83
C ILE A 132 3.69 -6.85 -17.53
N LYS A 133 2.72 -7.42 -16.84
CA LYS A 133 1.37 -7.64 -17.38
C LYS A 133 0.70 -6.32 -17.79
N GLU A 134 0.79 -5.27 -16.99
CA GLU A 134 0.21 -3.95 -17.32
C GLU A 134 0.89 -3.31 -18.53
N SER A 135 2.20 -3.45 -18.68
CA SER A 135 2.94 -2.91 -19.82
C SER A 135 2.58 -3.61 -21.13
N GLU A 136 2.25 -4.91 -21.07
CA GLU A 136 1.87 -5.72 -22.24
C GLU A 136 0.36 -5.75 -22.51
N ALA A 137 -0.48 -5.54 -21.50
CA ALA A 137 -1.93 -5.62 -21.62
C ALA A 137 -2.56 -4.27 -21.96
N ARG A 138 -2.75 -4.02 -23.22
CA ARG A 138 -3.85 -3.16 -23.68
C ARG A 138 -5.17 -3.91 -23.49
N LYS A 139 -5.86 -3.65 -22.36
CA LYS A 139 -7.26 -4.01 -22.09
C LYS A 139 -7.56 -5.51 -21.89
N THR A 140 -8.22 -5.82 -20.82
CA THR A 140 -9.26 -6.84 -20.62
C THR A 140 -9.15 -7.86 -19.49
N ASP A 141 -8.27 -7.79 -18.53
CA ASP A 141 -8.41 -8.75 -17.43
C ASP A 141 -9.00 -8.11 -16.18
N TRP A 142 -10.30 -8.27 -16.03
CA TRP A 142 -11.10 -7.73 -14.92
C TRP A 142 -11.01 -8.56 -13.63
N LEU A 143 -10.43 -9.77 -13.67
CA LEU A 143 -10.57 -10.71 -12.57
C LEU A 143 -9.58 -10.52 -11.43
N ILE A 144 -8.34 -10.15 -11.67
CA ILE A 144 -7.37 -9.93 -10.59
C ILE A 144 -6.36 -8.86 -11.03
N HIS A 145 -6.63 -7.62 -10.66
CA HIS A 145 -5.62 -6.58 -10.79
C HIS A 145 -4.73 -6.63 -9.55
N PRO A 146 -3.40 -6.76 -9.64
CA PRO A 146 -2.51 -6.91 -8.49
C PRO A 146 -2.55 -5.72 -7.51
N TYR A 147 -2.92 -4.57 -8.00
CA TYR A 147 -3.21 -3.38 -7.20
C TYR A 147 -4.29 -3.63 -6.14
N TYR A 148 -5.22 -4.55 -6.38
CA TYR A 148 -6.36 -4.78 -5.49
C TYR A 148 -6.01 -5.62 -4.29
N SER A 149 -5.18 -6.62 -4.42
CA SER A 149 -4.76 -7.43 -3.27
C SER A 149 -4.04 -6.56 -2.24
N ILE A 150 -3.22 -5.60 -2.68
CA ILE A 150 -2.49 -4.69 -1.80
C ILE A 150 -3.38 -3.58 -1.25
N VAL A 151 -4.24 -2.97 -2.06
CA VAL A 151 -5.09 -1.83 -1.64
C VAL A 151 -6.17 -2.25 -0.64
N TYR A 152 -6.83 -3.39 -0.86
CA TYR A 152 -7.83 -3.88 0.09
C TYR A 152 -7.19 -4.44 1.37
N TYR A 153 -5.95 -4.84 1.30
CA TYR A 153 -5.24 -5.41 2.42
C TYR A 153 -4.75 -4.34 3.41
N LYS A 154 -4.37 -3.16 2.96
CA LYS A 154 -3.93 -2.05 3.83
C LYS A 154 -4.92 -1.78 4.99
N PRO A 155 -6.25 -1.62 4.77
CA PRO A 155 -7.20 -1.42 5.85
C PRO A 155 -7.27 -2.60 6.83
N VAL A 156 -7.25 -3.83 6.34
CA VAL A 156 -7.29 -5.04 7.18
C VAL A 156 -6.04 -5.12 8.05
N ALA A 157 -4.86 -4.89 7.46
CA ALA A 157 -3.60 -4.85 8.19
C ALA A 157 -3.59 -3.75 9.26
N LEU A 158 -4.08 -2.55 8.94
CA LEU A 158 -4.17 -1.45 9.90
C LEU A 158 -5.09 -1.80 11.09
N ILE A 159 -6.26 -2.40 10.81
CA ILE A 159 -7.19 -2.86 11.85
C ILE A 159 -6.50 -3.91 12.73
N ALA A 160 -5.80 -4.88 12.14
CA ALA A 160 -5.06 -5.90 12.88
C ALA A 160 -3.97 -5.30 13.78
N VAL A 161 -3.21 -4.31 13.29
CA VAL A 161 -2.20 -3.60 14.09
C VAL A 161 -2.83 -2.82 15.24
N VAL A 162 -3.95 -2.12 14.99
CA VAL A 162 -4.69 -1.40 16.05
C VAL A 162 -5.23 -2.36 17.09
N ALA A 163 -5.78 -3.52 16.69
CA ALA A 163 -6.26 -4.55 17.60
C ALA A 163 -5.11 -5.13 18.46
N TYR A 164 -3.98 -5.42 17.84
CA TYR A 164 -2.79 -5.94 18.53
C TYR A 164 -2.26 -4.97 19.58
N VAL A 165 -2.02 -3.71 19.18
CA VAL A 165 -1.42 -2.70 20.07
C VAL A 165 -2.42 -2.13 21.08
N GLY A 166 -3.70 -2.01 20.70
CA GLY A 166 -4.75 -1.41 21.53
C GLY A 166 -5.31 -2.39 22.56
N TRP A 167 -5.58 -3.61 22.15
CA TRP A 167 -6.29 -4.61 22.96
C TRP A 167 -5.50 -5.90 23.22
N GLY A 168 -4.29 -6.05 22.68
CA GLY A 168 -3.47 -7.25 22.81
C GLY A 168 -3.99 -8.45 22.00
N VAL A 169 -4.93 -8.22 21.08
CA VAL A 169 -5.51 -9.29 20.26
C VAL A 169 -4.70 -9.46 18.99
N ASN A 170 -3.99 -10.58 18.86
CA ASN A 170 -3.11 -10.82 17.74
C ASN A 170 -3.83 -11.48 16.55
N TYR A 171 -4.36 -10.67 15.64
CA TYR A 171 -4.84 -11.11 14.33
C TYR A 171 -3.79 -10.95 13.23
N ILE A 172 -2.57 -10.47 13.55
CA ILE A 172 -1.55 -10.14 12.55
C ILE A 172 -1.04 -11.42 11.88
N ASP A 173 -0.86 -12.51 12.63
CA ASP A 173 -0.45 -13.80 12.06
C ASP A 173 -1.44 -14.30 11.00
N VAL A 174 -2.73 -14.28 11.31
CA VAL A 174 -3.78 -14.70 10.37
C VAL A 174 -3.82 -13.75 9.17
N ALA A 175 -3.71 -12.45 9.41
CA ALA A 175 -3.68 -11.45 8.36
C ALA A 175 -2.46 -11.62 7.44
N MET A 176 -1.28 -11.92 7.99
CA MET A 176 -0.07 -12.21 7.23
C MET A 176 -0.18 -13.51 6.42
N LEU A 177 -0.74 -14.57 7.00
CA LEU A 177 -0.98 -15.82 6.28
C LEU A 177 -1.92 -15.59 5.08
N LEU A 178 -3.05 -14.93 5.29
CA LEU A 178 -3.99 -14.61 4.23
C LEU A 178 -3.34 -13.75 3.13
N LEU A 179 -2.55 -12.76 3.52
CA LEU A 179 -1.82 -11.92 2.56
C LEU A 179 -0.86 -12.76 1.72
N ASN A 180 -0.04 -13.58 2.36
CA ASN A 180 0.94 -14.42 1.69
C ASN A 180 0.26 -15.37 0.69
N VAL A 181 -0.85 -15.99 1.09
CA VAL A 181 -1.66 -16.85 0.20
C VAL A 181 -2.22 -16.05 -0.98
N CYS A 182 -2.86 -14.91 -0.73
CA CYS A 182 -3.43 -14.07 -1.79
C CYS A 182 -2.36 -13.57 -2.77
N MET A 183 -1.20 -13.15 -2.28
CA MET A 183 -0.09 -12.70 -3.13
C MET A 183 0.48 -13.86 -3.96
N THR A 184 0.63 -15.04 -3.38
CA THR A 184 1.09 -16.23 -4.11
C THR A 184 0.12 -16.59 -5.22
N MET A 185 -1.18 -16.67 -4.94
CA MET A 185 -2.20 -16.95 -5.94
C MET A 185 -2.19 -15.91 -7.07
N THR A 186 -2.02 -14.64 -6.71
CA THR A 186 -1.93 -13.55 -7.69
C THR A 186 -0.67 -13.67 -8.55
N ALA A 187 0.49 -13.98 -7.96
CA ALA A 187 1.74 -14.17 -8.68
C ALA A 187 1.65 -15.36 -9.66
N LEU A 188 1.13 -16.50 -9.20
CA LEU A 188 0.92 -17.69 -10.03
C LEU A 188 -0.03 -17.41 -11.21
N TYR A 189 -1.12 -16.71 -10.96
CA TYR A 189 -2.05 -16.30 -12.00
C TYR A 189 -1.37 -15.40 -13.05
N HIS A 190 -0.62 -14.40 -12.63
CA HIS A 190 0.10 -13.52 -13.57
C HIS A 190 1.17 -14.27 -14.35
N ALA A 191 1.95 -15.13 -13.70
CA ALA A 191 2.93 -15.97 -14.36
C ALA A 191 2.27 -16.90 -15.41
N PHE A 192 1.13 -17.50 -15.08
CA PHE A 192 0.37 -18.34 -16.01
C PHE A 192 -0.14 -17.55 -17.21
N VAL A 193 -0.70 -16.37 -17.01
CA VAL A 193 -1.19 -15.51 -18.11
C VAL A 193 -0.04 -15.09 -19.03
N LEU A 194 1.10 -14.67 -18.45
CA LEU A 194 2.28 -14.28 -19.21
C LEU A 194 2.89 -15.44 -19.99
N SER A 195 2.99 -16.63 -19.36
CA SER A 195 3.55 -17.82 -20.03
C SER A 195 2.73 -18.24 -21.25
N ARG A 196 1.39 -18.14 -21.21
CA ARG A 196 0.55 -18.41 -22.37
C ARG A 196 0.75 -17.42 -23.51
N ARG A 197 0.91 -16.14 -23.18
CA ARG A 197 1.12 -15.08 -24.19
C ARG A 197 2.48 -15.16 -24.90
N TRP A 198 3.49 -15.71 -24.23
CA TRP A 198 4.82 -15.88 -24.82
C TRP A 198 4.97 -17.20 -25.60
N ALA A 199 3.99 -18.09 -25.50
CA ALA A 199 3.94 -19.33 -26.25
C ALA A 199 3.26 -19.19 -27.63
N ASP A 200 2.50 -18.12 -27.83
CA ASP A 200 1.86 -17.74 -29.11
C ASP A 200 2.75 -16.72 -29.87
#